data_bacb7da8970e0380e59d1a02eb447231
#
_entry.id   bacb7da8970e0380e59d1a02eb447231
#
_cell.length_a   1.000
_cell.length_b   1.000
_cell.length_c   1.000
_cell.angle_alpha   90.00
_cell.angle_beta   90.00
_cell.angle_gamma   90.00
#
_symmetry.space_group_name_H-M   'P 1'
#
loop_
_entity.id
_entity.type
_entity.pdbx_description
1 polymer ?
#
loop_
_entity_poly.entity_id
_entity_poly.type
_entity_poly.pdbx_seq_one_letter_code
_entity_poly.pdbx_strand_id
1 'polypeptide(L)'
;MTAVEATPITKEEQSKPLTLRVGAELVGSFIICFAIYAICSLGSAVYGINMAFIALLTGIVYAAVTVIFGSISGAQFNPAVSVAAMLTGKTHVLDGILYIIAQVLGGIGAGAAIRFLLPTSEQVTFKIWMTPTVNGFDKNSVSYSTLGNYGVTLGITLAIAVEVVAGIIIVASALRTTDGHGESKTNHAVAMGLAYGIGTAITYPVTGAALNPARATGIAIFAQNQGLNEEPLQQLWVFWICPVLAAAVVALVVIVAGMIGTKKNVPDTVETVDKVEGNTVLREASVADGNDGEQDEQSYAQANADESVESN
;
A
#
# COMPACT_ATOMS: atom_id res chain seq x y z
N MET A 1 4.30 56.10 -3.44
CA MET A 1 5.16 54.93 -3.54
C MET A 1 4.42 53.77 -2.91
N THR A 2 3.78 52.96 -3.74
CA THR A 2 3.06 51.76 -3.28
C THR A 2 4.05 50.63 -3.17
N ALA A 3 4.21 50.09 -1.95
CA ALA A 3 5.01 48.91 -1.71
C ALA A 3 4.38 47.72 -2.46
N VAL A 4 5.13 47.12 -3.37
CA VAL A 4 4.79 45.82 -4.01
C VAL A 4 5.04 44.75 -2.95
N GLU A 5 3.96 44.23 -2.41
CA GLU A 5 3.99 43.04 -1.54
C GLU A 5 4.55 41.87 -2.34
N ALA A 6 5.74 41.41 -1.98
CA ALA A 6 6.34 40.24 -2.60
C ALA A 6 5.53 38.99 -2.18
N THR A 7 4.88 38.37 -3.14
CA THR A 7 4.23 37.05 -2.95
C THR A 7 5.27 36.06 -2.44
N PRO A 8 5.05 35.35 -1.33
CA PRO A 8 6.00 34.35 -0.87
C PRO A 8 6.12 33.26 -1.93
N ILE A 9 7.35 33.02 -2.40
CA ILE A 9 7.70 31.89 -3.26
C ILE A 9 7.45 30.63 -2.45
N THR A 10 6.36 29.92 -2.76
CA THR A 10 6.13 28.57 -2.23
C THR A 10 7.32 27.72 -2.66
N LYS A 11 8.13 27.27 -1.68
CA LYS A 11 9.13 26.23 -1.93
C LYS A 11 8.39 25.04 -2.52
N GLU A 12 8.57 24.77 -3.82
CA GLU A 12 8.29 23.46 -4.38
C GLU A 12 9.08 22.46 -3.52
N GLU A 13 8.39 21.58 -2.85
CA GLU A 13 8.98 20.50 -2.08
C GLU A 13 9.67 19.58 -3.09
N GLN A 14 11.00 19.76 -3.25
CA GLN A 14 11.80 18.97 -4.19
C GLN A 14 11.72 17.50 -3.76
N SER A 15 11.18 16.66 -4.59
CA SER A 15 11.17 15.20 -4.36
C SER A 15 12.61 14.70 -4.10
N LYS A 16 12.75 13.74 -3.19
CA LYS A 16 14.06 13.16 -2.84
C LYS A 16 14.73 12.56 -4.09
N PRO A 17 16.08 12.58 -4.18
CA PRO A 17 16.81 11.99 -5.31
C PRO A 17 16.37 10.55 -5.59
N LEU A 18 16.22 10.18 -6.86
CA LEU A 18 15.76 8.85 -7.29
C LEU A 18 16.59 7.72 -6.67
N THR A 19 17.91 7.88 -6.62
CA THR A 19 18.82 6.89 -6.01
C THR A 19 18.51 6.64 -4.54
N LEU A 20 18.16 7.67 -3.79
CA LEU A 20 17.78 7.55 -2.39
C LEU A 20 16.42 6.86 -2.25
N ARG A 21 15.46 7.19 -3.12
CA ARG A 21 14.12 6.56 -3.13
C ARG A 21 14.20 5.08 -3.49
N VAL A 22 14.96 4.72 -4.53
CA VAL A 22 15.20 3.32 -4.92
C VAL A 22 15.95 2.55 -3.83
N GLY A 23 16.95 3.18 -3.19
CA GLY A 23 17.64 2.60 -2.04
C GLY A 23 16.70 2.34 -0.86
N ALA A 24 15.77 3.24 -0.56
CA ALA A 24 14.75 3.06 0.48
C ALA A 24 13.82 1.87 0.18
N GLU A 25 13.38 1.71 -1.08
CA GLU A 25 12.56 0.57 -1.51
C GLU A 25 13.31 -0.76 -1.38
N LEU A 26 14.60 -0.79 -1.73
CA LEU A 26 15.44 -1.99 -1.60
C LEU A 26 15.62 -2.38 -0.13
N VAL A 27 16.06 -1.43 0.70
CA VAL A 27 16.35 -1.70 2.12
C VAL A 27 15.07 -1.98 2.89
N GLY A 28 14.00 -1.21 2.63
CA GLY A 28 12.70 -1.42 3.26
C GLY A 28 12.10 -2.80 2.90
N SER A 29 12.16 -3.20 1.65
CA SER A 29 11.71 -4.53 1.21
C SER A 29 12.57 -5.64 1.81
N PHE A 30 13.88 -5.45 1.92
CA PHE A 30 14.75 -6.41 2.59
C PHE A 30 14.34 -6.58 4.07
N ILE A 31 14.17 -5.49 4.81
CA ILE A 31 13.81 -5.54 6.23
C ILE A 31 12.44 -6.20 6.42
N ILE A 32 11.43 -5.82 5.62
CA ILE A 32 10.09 -6.41 5.68
C ILE A 32 10.16 -7.91 5.43
N CYS A 33 10.77 -8.33 4.33
CA CYS A 33 10.84 -9.73 3.97
C CYS A 33 11.64 -10.54 4.98
N PHE A 34 12.79 -10.04 5.43
CA PHE A 34 13.62 -10.71 6.44
C PHE A 34 12.86 -10.91 7.76
N ALA A 35 12.20 -9.86 8.24
CA ALA A 35 11.42 -9.95 9.48
C ALA A 35 10.28 -10.96 9.37
N ILE A 36 9.51 -10.92 8.28
CA ILE A 36 8.40 -11.86 8.06
C ILE A 36 8.93 -13.30 7.94
N TYR A 37 10.00 -13.53 7.20
CA TYR A 37 10.59 -14.87 7.08
C TYR A 37 11.11 -15.38 8.42
N ALA A 38 11.77 -14.54 9.22
CA ALA A 38 12.23 -14.90 10.56
C ALA A 38 11.06 -15.21 11.51
N ILE A 39 10.01 -14.39 11.49
CA ILE A 39 8.78 -14.61 12.27
C ILE A 39 8.14 -15.96 11.90
N CYS A 40 7.97 -16.21 10.61
CA CYS A 40 7.37 -17.46 10.15
C CYS A 40 8.25 -18.67 10.45
N SER A 41 9.56 -18.60 10.15
CA SER A 41 10.49 -19.73 10.39
C SER A 41 10.68 -20.01 11.88
N LEU A 42 11.31 -19.06 12.59
CA LEU A 42 11.69 -19.26 14.00
C LEU A 42 10.46 -19.28 14.90
N GLY A 43 9.52 -18.39 14.64
CA GLY A 43 8.30 -18.31 15.44
C GLY A 43 7.48 -19.59 15.36
N SER A 44 7.26 -20.13 14.18
CA SER A 44 6.46 -21.36 14.01
C SER A 44 7.22 -22.61 14.42
N ALA A 45 8.49 -22.76 14.00
CA ALA A 45 9.26 -24.00 14.25
C ALA A 45 9.73 -24.14 15.70
N VAL A 46 10.04 -23.03 16.39
CA VAL A 46 10.58 -23.06 17.76
C VAL A 46 9.51 -22.81 18.80
N TYR A 47 8.60 -21.86 18.54
CA TYR A 47 7.64 -21.39 19.55
C TYR A 47 6.18 -21.74 19.20
N GLY A 48 5.91 -22.32 18.03
CA GLY A 48 4.57 -22.69 17.62
C GLY A 48 3.60 -21.51 17.60
N ILE A 49 4.05 -20.34 17.16
CA ILE A 49 3.20 -19.14 17.12
C ILE A 49 2.03 -19.38 16.18
N ASN A 50 0.86 -18.89 16.58
CA ASN A 50 -0.35 -19.06 15.80
C ASN A 50 -0.51 -17.99 14.69
N MET A 51 -1.44 -18.25 13.79
CA MET A 51 -1.75 -17.38 12.65
C MET A 51 -2.08 -15.94 13.06
N ALA A 52 -2.82 -15.72 14.16
CA ALA A 52 -3.19 -14.36 14.59
C ALA A 52 -1.94 -13.55 14.97
N PHE A 53 -0.94 -14.21 15.60
CA PHE A 53 0.31 -13.56 15.94
C PHE A 53 1.16 -13.23 14.71
N ILE A 54 1.20 -14.14 13.73
CA ILE A 54 1.87 -13.88 12.44
C ILE A 54 1.23 -12.70 11.73
N ALA A 55 -0.10 -12.64 11.69
CA ALA A 55 -0.84 -11.55 11.08
C ALA A 55 -0.57 -10.20 11.77
N LEU A 56 -0.63 -10.18 13.10
CA LEU A 56 -0.32 -8.99 13.90
C LEU A 56 1.11 -8.49 13.66
N LEU A 57 2.09 -9.38 13.76
CA LEU A 57 3.50 -9.02 13.59
C LEU A 57 3.80 -8.58 12.15
N THR A 58 3.20 -9.21 11.14
CA THR A 58 3.31 -8.76 9.73
C THR A 58 2.83 -7.32 9.59
N GLY A 59 1.67 -6.99 10.16
CA GLY A 59 1.15 -5.64 10.16
C GLY A 59 2.08 -4.64 10.86
N ILE A 60 2.61 -5.00 12.03
CA ILE A 60 3.57 -4.17 12.77
C ILE A 60 4.85 -3.93 11.97
N VAL A 61 5.39 -4.95 11.31
CA VAL A 61 6.60 -4.83 10.47
C VAL A 61 6.37 -3.83 9.33
N TYR A 62 5.25 -3.97 8.59
CA TYR A 62 4.93 -3.02 7.53
C TYR A 62 4.74 -1.60 8.06
N ALA A 63 4.03 -1.42 9.18
CA ALA A 63 3.85 -0.11 9.80
C ALA A 63 5.20 0.51 10.19
N ALA A 64 6.06 -0.23 10.89
CA ALA A 64 7.35 0.25 11.35
C ALA A 64 8.27 0.68 10.20
N VAL A 65 8.39 -0.16 9.14
CA VAL A 65 9.24 0.14 7.99
C VAL A 65 8.67 1.31 7.18
N THR A 66 7.33 1.42 7.08
CA THR A 66 6.67 2.57 6.46
C THR A 66 6.96 3.87 7.22
N VAL A 67 6.99 3.86 8.56
CA VAL A 67 7.40 5.03 9.34
C VAL A 67 8.84 5.45 9.02
N ILE A 68 9.74 4.49 8.88
CA ILE A 68 11.17 4.77 8.63
C ILE A 68 11.41 5.38 7.25
N PHE A 69 10.77 4.86 6.21
CA PHE A 69 11.09 5.19 4.82
C PHE A 69 9.99 5.98 4.09
N GLY A 70 8.82 6.19 4.70
CA GLY A 70 7.66 6.80 4.05
C GLY A 70 7.94 8.18 3.48
N SER A 71 8.70 9.01 4.19
CA SER A 71 9.09 10.35 3.75
C SER A 71 10.22 10.35 2.70
N ILE A 72 10.74 9.17 2.31
CA ILE A 72 11.82 9.04 1.34
C ILE A 72 11.29 8.59 -0.01
N SER A 73 10.58 7.45 -0.05
CA SER A 73 10.13 6.81 -1.30
C SER A 73 8.61 6.77 -1.47
N GLY A 74 7.85 7.15 -0.45
CA GLY A 74 6.41 6.87 -0.36
C GLY A 74 6.10 5.48 0.19
N ALA A 75 7.12 4.67 0.52
CA ALA A 75 7.02 3.36 1.17
C ALA A 75 6.10 2.36 0.44
N GLN A 76 6.36 2.12 -0.83
CA GLN A 76 5.55 1.19 -1.63
C GLN A 76 5.83 -0.28 -1.27
N PHE A 77 7.09 -0.69 -1.23
CA PHE A 77 7.63 -2.00 -0.79
C PHE A 77 6.94 -3.23 -1.37
N ASN A 78 6.18 -3.06 -2.45
CA ASN A 78 5.39 -4.12 -3.08
C ASN A 78 5.22 -3.81 -4.57
N PRO A 79 5.61 -4.70 -5.49
CA PRO A 79 5.43 -4.53 -6.92
C PRO A 79 3.99 -4.19 -7.33
N ALA A 80 2.97 -4.75 -6.67
CA ALA A 80 1.58 -4.45 -6.97
C ALA A 80 1.20 -3.00 -6.60
N VAL A 81 1.69 -2.49 -5.48
CA VAL A 81 1.50 -1.08 -5.08
C VAL A 81 2.18 -0.16 -6.09
N SER A 82 3.41 -0.50 -6.52
CA SER A 82 4.15 0.28 -7.51
C SER A 82 3.44 0.30 -8.87
N VAL A 83 2.88 -0.84 -9.31
CA VAL A 83 2.05 -0.90 -10.53
C VAL A 83 0.83 0.02 -10.40
N ALA A 84 0.10 -0.04 -9.29
CA ALA A 84 -1.07 0.81 -9.08
C ALA A 84 -0.71 2.30 -9.02
N ALA A 85 0.41 2.65 -8.38
CA ALA A 85 0.91 4.02 -8.31
C ALA A 85 1.30 4.56 -9.69
N MET A 86 1.92 3.72 -10.55
CA MET A 86 2.19 4.07 -11.95
C MET A 86 0.91 4.27 -12.76
N LEU A 87 -0.06 3.35 -12.64
CA LEU A 87 -1.32 3.42 -13.38
C LEU A 87 -2.16 4.65 -12.99
N THR A 88 -2.08 5.11 -11.75
CA THR A 88 -2.80 6.30 -11.27
C THR A 88 -1.99 7.60 -11.37
N GLY A 89 -0.80 7.57 -11.97
CA GLY A 89 0.05 8.75 -12.15
C GLY A 89 0.71 9.27 -10.88
N LYS A 90 0.62 8.55 -9.76
CA LYS A 90 1.26 8.92 -8.49
C LYS A 90 2.78 8.67 -8.47
N THR A 91 3.25 7.78 -9.33
CA THR A 91 4.68 7.46 -9.48
C THR A 91 5.02 7.43 -10.96
N HIS A 92 6.13 8.06 -11.34
CA HIS A 92 6.63 8.01 -12.71
C HIS A 92 6.91 6.56 -13.12
N VAL A 93 6.63 6.19 -14.37
CA VAL A 93 6.77 4.80 -14.85
C VAL A 93 8.19 4.28 -14.67
N LEU A 94 9.21 5.08 -15.00
CA LEU A 94 10.61 4.67 -14.80
C LEU A 94 10.94 4.44 -13.32
N ASP A 95 10.50 5.34 -12.45
CA ASP A 95 10.73 5.23 -11.01
C ASP A 95 10.05 3.97 -10.45
N GLY A 96 8.79 3.71 -10.85
CA GLY A 96 8.05 2.53 -10.45
C GLY A 96 8.70 1.21 -10.90
N ILE A 97 9.25 1.17 -12.11
CA ILE A 97 10.01 0.01 -12.61
C ILE A 97 11.26 -0.22 -11.75
N LEU A 98 12.00 0.85 -11.45
CA LEU A 98 13.19 0.76 -10.59
C LEU A 98 12.84 0.35 -9.16
N TYR A 99 11.68 0.81 -8.64
CA TYR A 99 11.16 0.36 -7.34
C TYR A 99 10.87 -1.14 -7.35
N ILE A 100 10.18 -1.66 -8.37
CA ILE A 100 9.88 -3.09 -8.48
C ILE A 100 11.17 -3.91 -8.48
N ILE A 101 12.18 -3.49 -9.26
CA ILE A 101 13.48 -4.17 -9.29
C ILE A 101 14.13 -4.15 -7.89
N ALA A 102 14.16 -3.00 -7.24
CA ALA A 102 14.74 -2.83 -5.91
C ALA A 102 14.02 -3.68 -4.85
N GLN A 103 12.68 -3.72 -4.89
CA GLN A 103 11.84 -4.51 -4.00
C GLN A 103 12.11 -6.01 -4.16
N VAL A 104 12.18 -6.50 -5.41
CA VAL A 104 12.49 -7.91 -5.70
C VAL A 104 13.90 -8.26 -5.23
N LEU A 105 14.89 -7.42 -5.49
CA LEU A 105 16.26 -7.62 -5.01
C LEU A 105 16.33 -7.61 -3.47
N GLY A 106 15.58 -6.73 -2.81
CA GLY A 106 15.44 -6.71 -1.35
C GLY A 106 14.86 -8.02 -0.82
N GLY A 107 13.78 -8.52 -1.43
CA GLY A 107 13.18 -9.81 -1.09
C GLY A 107 14.14 -10.99 -1.30
N ILE A 108 14.87 -11.01 -2.41
CA ILE A 108 15.90 -12.03 -2.70
C ILE A 108 17.02 -11.97 -1.66
N GLY A 109 17.53 -10.77 -1.33
CA GLY A 109 18.52 -10.59 -0.28
C GLY A 109 18.06 -11.12 1.08
N ALA A 110 16.80 -10.88 1.43
CA ALA A 110 16.20 -11.41 2.66
C ALA A 110 16.08 -12.95 2.65
N GLY A 111 15.64 -13.53 1.52
CA GLY A 111 15.60 -14.98 1.35
C GLY A 111 16.98 -15.63 1.46
N ALA A 112 18.01 -15.01 0.85
CA ALA A 112 19.39 -15.42 0.99
C ALA A 112 19.86 -15.38 2.45
N ALA A 113 19.59 -14.26 3.14
CA ALA A 113 19.96 -14.12 4.54
C ALA A 113 19.35 -15.25 5.41
N ILE A 114 18.06 -15.52 5.26
CA ILE A 114 17.41 -16.63 5.99
C ILE A 114 18.03 -17.98 5.61
N ARG A 115 18.29 -18.22 4.33
CA ARG A 115 18.89 -19.47 3.88
C ARG A 115 20.25 -19.75 4.49
N PHE A 116 21.08 -18.71 4.61
CA PHE A 116 22.47 -18.87 5.08
C PHE A 116 22.65 -18.66 6.58
N LEU A 117 21.70 -18.05 7.27
CA LEU A 117 21.79 -17.78 8.70
C LEU A 117 21.12 -18.87 9.56
N LEU A 118 20.08 -19.56 9.03
CA LEU A 118 19.40 -20.58 9.81
C LEU A 118 20.23 -21.87 9.87
N PRO A 119 20.45 -22.40 11.07
CA PRO A 119 21.22 -23.64 11.26
C PRO A 119 20.39 -24.85 10.82
N THR A 120 21.06 -25.87 10.32
CA THR A 120 20.47 -27.16 9.96
C THR A 120 21.24 -28.32 10.57
N SER A 121 20.54 -29.44 10.78
CA SER A 121 21.10 -30.72 11.19
C SER A 121 20.38 -31.87 10.47
N GLU A 122 20.74 -33.10 10.73
CA GLU A 122 20.03 -34.27 10.20
C GLU A 122 18.55 -34.28 10.63
N GLN A 123 18.26 -33.84 11.86
CA GLN A 123 16.90 -33.79 12.44
C GLN A 123 16.16 -32.50 12.10
N VAL A 124 16.88 -31.38 11.97
CA VAL A 124 16.33 -30.08 11.64
C VAL A 124 16.77 -29.67 10.26
N THR A 125 16.05 -30.19 9.26
CA THR A 125 16.34 -29.90 7.86
C THR A 125 15.82 -28.52 7.46
N PHE A 126 16.31 -27.99 6.36
CA PHE A 126 15.87 -26.69 5.86
C PHE A 126 14.38 -26.66 5.51
N LYS A 127 13.77 -27.79 5.18
CA LYS A 127 12.33 -27.96 5.00
C LYS A 127 11.53 -27.44 6.21
N ILE A 128 11.98 -27.72 7.42
CA ILE A 128 11.28 -27.31 8.66
C ILE A 128 11.18 -25.79 8.75
N TRP A 129 12.27 -25.08 8.41
CA TRP A 129 12.28 -23.62 8.40
C TRP A 129 11.45 -23.01 7.28
N MET A 130 11.42 -23.66 6.11
CA MET A 130 10.79 -23.11 4.93
C MET A 130 9.29 -23.37 4.87
N THR A 131 8.79 -24.50 5.37
CA THR A 131 7.38 -24.86 5.30
C THR A 131 6.43 -23.76 5.77
N PRO A 132 6.63 -23.10 6.93
CA PRO A 132 5.75 -22.00 7.37
C PRO A 132 6.04 -20.66 6.69
N THR A 133 7.07 -20.57 5.85
CA THR A 133 7.59 -19.31 5.32
C THR A 133 7.31 -19.13 3.83
N VAL A 134 7.33 -20.21 3.06
CA VAL A 134 7.06 -20.20 1.62
C VAL A 134 5.60 -19.93 1.32
N ASN A 135 5.35 -19.44 0.10
CA ASN A 135 4.01 -19.27 -0.39
C ASN A 135 3.65 -20.43 -1.32
N GLY A 136 2.44 -20.92 -1.15
CA GLY A 136 1.91 -22.01 -1.96
C GLY A 136 0.43 -22.28 -1.67
N PHE A 137 -0.15 -23.16 -2.47
CA PHE A 137 -1.52 -23.66 -2.34
C PHE A 137 -1.54 -25.17 -2.52
N ASP A 138 -2.70 -25.81 -2.42
CA ASP A 138 -2.84 -27.27 -2.43
C ASP A 138 -1.92 -27.92 -1.38
N LYS A 139 -0.97 -28.73 -1.80
CA LYS A 139 -0.04 -29.45 -0.92
C LYS A 139 1.00 -28.54 -0.27
N ASN A 140 1.22 -27.34 -0.84
CA ASN A 140 2.09 -26.31 -0.24
C ASN A 140 1.30 -25.31 0.63
N SER A 141 -0.02 -25.44 0.75
CA SER A 141 -0.78 -24.67 1.73
C SER A 141 -0.27 -24.93 3.14
N VAL A 142 -0.14 -23.87 3.94
CA VAL A 142 0.24 -23.98 5.36
C VAL A 142 -0.71 -24.92 6.12
N SER A 143 -2.00 -24.92 5.76
CA SER A 143 -3.01 -25.79 6.37
C SER A 143 -2.97 -27.24 5.86
N TYR A 144 -2.17 -27.58 4.87
CA TYR A 144 -2.16 -28.94 4.29
C TYR A 144 -1.74 -30.01 5.31
N SER A 145 -0.81 -29.70 6.22
CA SER A 145 -0.40 -30.63 7.28
C SER A 145 -1.55 -31.09 8.17
N THR A 146 -2.59 -30.27 8.32
CA THR A 146 -3.80 -30.59 9.10
C THR A 146 -4.91 -31.13 8.23
N LEU A 147 -5.29 -30.40 7.17
CA LEU A 147 -6.45 -30.70 6.33
C LEU A 147 -6.21 -31.88 5.39
N GLY A 148 -4.97 -32.10 4.94
CA GLY A 148 -4.63 -33.21 4.05
C GLY A 148 -4.93 -34.58 4.65
N ASN A 149 -4.85 -34.73 5.97
CA ASN A 149 -5.23 -35.95 6.68
C ASN A 149 -6.74 -36.30 6.56
N TYR A 150 -7.56 -35.31 6.24
CA TYR A 150 -9.00 -35.44 6.03
C TYR A 150 -9.37 -35.43 4.53
N GLY A 151 -8.36 -35.49 3.63
CA GLY A 151 -8.58 -35.46 2.17
C GLY A 151 -9.01 -34.09 1.64
N VAL A 152 -8.78 -33.02 2.41
CA VAL A 152 -9.14 -31.65 2.03
C VAL A 152 -7.87 -30.87 1.64
N THR A 153 -7.93 -30.20 0.50
CA THR A 153 -6.88 -29.27 0.05
C THR A 153 -7.45 -27.88 -0.23
N LEU A 154 -6.64 -26.85 0.04
CA LEU A 154 -6.99 -25.45 -0.26
C LEU A 154 -6.38 -25.11 -1.63
N GLY A 155 -7.17 -25.36 -2.68
CA GLY A 155 -6.72 -25.30 -4.06
C GLY A 155 -6.57 -23.87 -4.63
N ILE A 156 -6.12 -23.84 -5.88
CA ILE A 156 -5.78 -22.61 -6.63
C ILE A 156 -6.94 -21.59 -6.67
N THR A 157 -8.18 -22.03 -6.80
CA THR A 157 -9.34 -21.13 -6.86
C THR A 157 -9.49 -20.30 -5.59
N LEU A 158 -9.34 -20.95 -4.43
CA LEU A 158 -9.37 -20.24 -3.15
C LEU A 158 -8.13 -19.35 -2.97
N ALA A 159 -6.96 -19.83 -3.39
CA ALA A 159 -5.72 -19.07 -3.36
C ALA A 159 -5.85 -17.76 -4.15
N ILE A 160 -6.36 -17.82 -5.38
CA ILE A 160 -6.62 -16.63 -6.21
C ILE A 160 -7.61 -15.70 -5.51
N ALA A 161 -8.72 -16.22 -5.00
CA ALA A 161 -9.75 -15.42 -4.38
C ALA A 161 -9.22 -14.63 -3.17
N VAL A 162 -8.52 -15.29 -2.25
CA VAL A 162 -8.00 -14.62 -1.04
C VAL A 162 -6.87 -13.64 -1.35
N GLU A 163 -5.95 -13.97 -2.27
CA GLU A 163 -4.86 -13.08 -2.67
C GLU A 163 -5.37 -11.83 -3.41
N VAL A 164 -6.38 -11.96 -4.27
CA VAL A 164 -6.99 -10.80 -4.95
C VAL A 164 -7.71 -9.89 -3.94
N VAL A 165 -8.52 -10.46 -3.04
CA VAL A 165 -9.24 -9.66 -2.03
C VAL A 165 -8.23 -8.93 -1.11
N ALA A 166 -7.23 -9.62 -0.61
CA ALA A 166 -6.21 -9.02 0.23
C ALA A 166 -5.38 -7.98 -0.54
N GLY A 167 -5.04 -8.26 -1.81
CA GLY A 167 -4.38 -7.32 -2.71
C GLY A 167 -5.18 -6.02 -2.91
N ILE A 168 -6.51 -6.12 -3.09
CA ILE A 168 -7.40 -4.95 -3.18
C ILE A 168 -7.32 -4.11 -1.89
N ILE A 169 -7.38 -4.73 -0.72
CA ILE A 169 -7.29 -4.03 0.58
C ILE A 169 -5.95 -3.28 0.68
N ILE A 170 -4.84 -3.94 0.35
CA ILE A 170 -3.49 -3.37 0.44
C ILE A 170 -3.33 -2.20 -0.54
N VAL A 171 -3.66 -2.42 -1.81
CA VAL A 171 -3.47 -1.41 -2.86
C VAL A 171 -4.40 -0.21 -2.64
N ALA A 172 -5.67 -0.45 -2.29
CA ALA A 172 -6.61 0.64 -1.99
C ALA A 172 -6.14 1.48 -0.79
N SER A 173 -5.63 0.84 0.26
CA SER A 173 -5.06 1.52 1.42
C SER A 173 -3.84 2.37 1.03
N ALA A 174 -2.93 1.82 0.22
CA ALA A 174 -1.75 2.53 -0.27
C ALA A 174 -2.14 3.77 -1.09
N LEU A 175 -2.99 3.61 -2.11
CA LEU A 175 -3.38 4.72 -2.98
C LEU A 175 -4.18 5.80 -2.23
N ARG A 176 -4.98 5.43 -1.24
CA ARG A 176 -5.80 6.39 -0.46
C ARG A 176 -4.96 7.20 0.50
N THR A 177 -3.88 6.63 1.01
CA THR A 177 -3.04 7.24 2.05
C THR A 177 -1.72 7.81 1.54
N THR A 178 -1.53 7.82 0.23
CA THR A 178 -0.52 8.64 -0.47
C THR A 178 -1.18 9.85 -1.14
N ASP A 179 -0.41 10.90 -1.36
CA ASP A 179 -0.88 12.11 -2.06
C ASP A 179 -0.83 11.94 -3.60
N GLY A 180 -1.00 13.04 -4.33
CA GLY A 180 -0.96 13.06 -5.81
C GLY A 180 0.43 12.75 -6.38
N HIS A 181 1.50 12.91 -5.62
CA HIS A 181 2.88 12.66 -6.00
C HIS A 181 3.44 11.35 -5.43
N GLY A 182 2.58 10.52 -4.81
CA GLY A 182 2.96 9.23 -4.23
C GLY A 182 3.66 9.33 -2.88
N GLU A 183 3.68 10.49 -2.24
CA GLU A 183 4.27 10.68 -0.93
C GLU A 183 3.32 10.20 0.19
N SER A 184 3.90 9.64 1.25
CA SER A 184 3.15 9.11 2.38
C SER A 184 2.48 10.21 3.19
N LYS A 185 1.15 10.10 3.40
CA LYS A 185 0.42 10.93 4.36
C LYS A 185 0.64 10.44 5.79
N THR A 186 0.28 11.27 6.77
CA THR A 186 0.48 10.98 8.21
C THR A 186 -0.10 9.64 8.66
N ASN A 187 -1.22 9.20 8.08
CA ASN A 187 -1.87 7.93 8.43
C ASN A 187 -1.41 6.73 7.59
N HIS A 188 -0.46 6.91 6.66
CA HIS A 188 -0.05 5.85 5.73
C HIS A 188 0.49 4.62 6.44
N ALA A 189 1.39 4.81 7.41
CA ALA A 189 2.00 3.70 8.14
C ALA A 189 0.96 2.82 8.88
N VAL A 190 0.00 3.46 9.54
CA VAL A 190 -1.07 2.74 10.24
C VAL A 190 -1.96 2.00 9.25
N ALA A 191 -2.33 2.65 8.14
CA ALA A 191 -3.16 2.04 7.11
C ALA A 191 -2.48 0.81 6.47
N MET A 192 -1.19 0.92 6.15
CA MET A 192 -0.42 -0.21 5.59
C MET A 192 -0.28 -1.34 6.60
N GLY A 193 0.02 -1.03 7.88
CA GLY A 193 0.07 -2.04 8.93
C GLY A 193 -1.24 -2.81 9.07
N LEU A 194 -2.37 -2.10 9.12
CA LEU A 194 -3.70 -2.73 9.20
C LEU A 194 -4.02 -3.55 7.95
N ALA A 195 -3.73 -3.02 6.75
CA ALA A 195 -4.00 -3.70 5.49
C ALA A 195 -3.21 -5.02 5.37
N TYR A 196 -1.92 -5.01 5.69
CA TYR A 196 -1.11 -6.22 5.67
C TYR A 196 -1.45 -7.18 6.81
N GLY A 197 -1.80 -6.68 7.99
CA GLY A 197 -2.29 -7.51 9.10
C GLY A 197 -3.56 -8.27 8.73
N ILE A 198 -4.58 -7.58 8.21
CA ILE A 198 -5.84 -8.20 7.74
C ILE A 198 -5.57 -9.13 6.55
N GLY A 199 -4.77 -8.67 5.57
CA GLY A 199 -4.40 -9.48 4.41
C GLY A 199 -3.75 -10.79 4.85
N THR A 200 -2.81 -10.76 5.79
CA THR A 200 -2.16 -11.95 6.33
C THR A 200 -3.17 -12.85 7.06
N ALA A 201 -4.07 -12.29 7.86
CA ALA A 201 -5.08 -13.08 8.56
C ALA A 201 -6.00 -13.86 7.60
N ILE A 202 -6.32 -13.27 6.45
CA ILE A 202 -7.18 -13.90 5.44
C ILE A 202 -6.41 -14.96 4.63
N THR A 203 -5.16 -14.68 4.26
CA THR A 203 -4.44 -15.46 3.25
C THR A 203 -3.49 -16.49 3.84
N TYR A 204 -2.96 -16.28 5.06
CA TYR A 204 -1.95 -17.16 5.64
C TYR A 204 -2.38 -18.64 5.70
N PRO A 205 -3.60 -18.99 6.12
CA PRO A 205 -4.02 -20.39 6.15
C PRO A 205 -4.04 -21.06 4.78
N VAL A 206 -4.23 -20.27 3.72
CA VAL A 206 -4.39 -20.79 2.35
C VAL A 206 -3.07 -20.76 1.60
N THR A 207 -2.37 -19.61 1.61
CA THR A 207 -1.23 -19.33 0.73
C THR A 207 0.08 -19.02 1.46
N GLY A 208 0.07 -19.01 2.80
CA GLY A 208 1.20 -18.52 3.58
C GLY A 208 1.38 -17.00 3.47
N ALA A 209 0.31 -16.27 3.13
CA ALA A 209 0.26 -14.82 3.00
C ALA A 209 1.31 -14.26 2.02
N ALA A 210 1.15 -14.54 0.74
CA ALA A 210 2.04 -13.99 -0.27
C ALA A 210 1.93 -12.46 -0.33
N LEU A 211 0.76 -11.92 -0.65
CA LEU A 211 0.39 -10.49 -0.63
C LEU A 211 1.31 -9.56 -1.44
N ASN A 212 2.54 -9.98 -1.66
CA ASN A 212 3.63 -9.19 -2.21
C ASN A 212 4.50 -10.06 -3.12
N PRO A 213 4.53 -9.79 -4.45
CA PRO A 213 5.35 -10.53 -5.40
C PRO A 213 6.83 -10.59 -5.04
N ALA A 214 7.40 -9.50 -4.49
CA ALA A 214 8.82 -9.47 -4.09
C ALA A 214 9.10 -10.42 -2.91
N ARG A 215 8.19 -10.46 -1.92
CA ARG A 215 8.25 -11.41 -0.81
C ARG A 215 8.16 -12.85 -1.31
N ALA A 216 7.15 -13.14 -2.13
CA ALA A 216 6.96 -14.51 -2.64
C ALA A 216 8.16 -14.99 -3.45
N THR A 217 8.72 -14.12 -4.31
CA THR A 217 9.90 -14.43 -5.13
C THR A 217 11.14 -14.69 -4.27
N GLY A 218 11.38 -13.82 -3.28
CA GLY A 218 12.59 -13.88 -2.47
C GLY A 218 12.75 -15.21 -1.75
N ILE A 219 11.70 -15.71 -1.12
CA ILE A 219 11.79 -16.99 -0.40
C ILE A 219 11.69 -18.19 -1.33
N ALA A 220 10.92 -18.12 -2.43
CA ALA A 220 10.73 -19.23 -3.36
C ALA A 220 12.05 -19.68 -3.97
N ILE A 221 12.93 -18.76 -4.35
CA ILE A 221 14.25 -19.05 -4.95
C ILE A 221 15.08 -19.92 -4.00
N PHE A 222 15.11 -19.61 -2.71
CA PHE A 222 15.96 -20.31 -1.73
C PHE A 222 15.31 -21.54 -1.12
N ALA A 223 14.00 -21.69 -1.28
CA ALA A 223 13.25 -22.86 -0.83
C ALA A 223 13.17 -23.98 -1.90
N GLN A 224 13.65 -23.72 -3.11
CA GLN A 224 13.68 -24.67 -4.20
C GLN A 224 14.57 -25.87 -3.87
N ASN A 225 14.13 -27.09 -4.21
CA ASN A 225 14.85 -28.34 -3.94
C ASN A 225 15.15 -28.61 -2.45
N GLN A 226 14.32 -28.08 -1.53
CA GLN A 226 14.47 -28.30 -0.10
C GLN A 226 13.52 -29.37 0.45
N GLY A 227 12.94 -30.20 -0.42
CA GLY A 227 12.06 -31.33 -0.04
C GLY A 227 10.66 -30.89 0.40
N LEU A 228 10.19 -29.71 -0.02
CA LEU A 228 8.81 -29.29 0.13
C LEU A 228 7.87 -30.19 -0.68
N ASN A 229 6.57 -30.13 -0.37
CA ASN A 229 5.59 -30.99 -1.06
C ASN A 229 5.45 -30.67 -2.54
N GLU A 230 5.60 -29.42 -2.91
CA GLU A 230 5.67 -28.92 -4.29
C GLU A 230 6.76 -27.83 -4.37
N GLU A 231 7.35 -27.64 -5.55
CA GLU A 231 8.40 -26.66 -5.74
C GLU A 231 7.82 -25.23 -5.79
N PRO A 232 8.24 -24.30 -4.92
CA PRO A 232 7.61 -22.99 -4.78
C PRO A 232 7.61 -22.14 -6.06
N LEU A 233 8.65 -22.25 -6.90
CA LEU A 233 8.72 -21.50 -8.16
C LEU A 233 7.63 -21.92 -9.16
N GLN A 234 7.12 -23.16 -9.08
CA GLN A 234 6.03 -23.60 -9.95
C GLN A 234 4.70 -22.90 -9.65
N GLN A 235 4.52 -22.45 -8.41
CA GLN A 235 3.32 -21.76 -7.96
C GLN A 235 3.48 -20.22 -7.91
N LEU A 236 4.69 -19.71 -8.10
CA LEU A 236 5.04 -18.29 -7.95
C LEU A 236 4.21 -17.36 -8.85
N TRP A 237 3.82 -17.81 -10.02
CA TRP A 237 3.05 -17.02 -10.98
C TRP A 237 1.71 -16.51 -10.41
N VAL A 238 1.04 -17.29 -9.55
CA VAL A 238 -0.20 -16.86 -8.88
C VAL A 238 0.06 -15.64 -8.01
N PHE A 239 1.18 -15.63 -7.31
CA PHE A 239 1.58 -14.56 -6.39
C PHE A 239 2.13 -13.31 -7.08
N TRP A 240 2.29 -13.35 -8.40
CA TRP A 240 2.49 -12.18 -9.26
C TRP A 240 1.19 -11.70 -9.87
N ILE A 241 0.41 -12.62 -10.45
CA ILE A 241 -0.80 -12.25 -11.19
C ILE A 241 -1.89 -11.69 -10.26
N CYS A 242 -2.14 -12.33 -9.11
CA CYS A 242 -3.24 -11.90 -8.23
C CYS A 242 -3.05 -10.49 -7.66
N PRO A 243 -1.88 -10.13 -7.06
CA PRO A 243 -1.66 -8.77 -6.58
C PRO A 243 -1.64 -7.72 -7.71
N VAL A 244 -1.10 -8.04 -8.88
CA VAL A 244 -1.09 -7.13 -10.04
C VAL A 244 -2.50 -6.93 -10.60
N LEU A 245 -3.32 -7.98 -10.64
CA LEU A 245 -4.74 -7.88 -11.00
C LEU A 245 -5.49 -6.97 -10.02
N ALA A 246 -5.28 -7.16 -8.71
CA ALA A 246 -5.83 -6.29 -7.68
C ALA A 246 -5.40 -4.83 -7.88
N ALA A 247 -4.13 -4.60 -8.21
CA ALA A 247 -3.60 -3.28 -8.53
C ALA A 247 -4.32 -2.62 -9.72
N ALA A 248 -4.54 -3.38 -10.80
CA ALA A 248 -5.25 -2.89 -11.98
C ALA A 248 -6.71 -2.55 -11.67
N VAL A 249 -7.41 -3.40 -10.92
CA VAL A 249 -8.80 -3.17 -10.51
C VAL A 249 -8.93 -1.91 -9.65
N VAL A 250 -8.08 -1.77 -8.63
CA VAL A 250 -8.12 -0.59 -7.74
C VAL A 250 -7.75 0.68 -8.50
N ALA A 251 -6.72 0.64 -9.35
CA ALA A 251 -6.32 1.78 -10.16
C ALA A 251 -7.46 2.22 -11.10
N LEU A 252 -8.15 1.27 -11.75
CA LEU A 252 -9.31 1.57 -12.60
C LEU A 252 -10.42 2.28 -11.81
N VAL A 253 -10.76 1.78 -10.61
CA VAL A 253 -11.78 2.41 -9.76
C VAL A 253 -11.38 3.84 -9.38
N VAL A 254 -10.11 4.07 -9.00
CA VAL A 254 -9.61 5.39 -8.62
C VAL A 254 -9.67 6.35 -9.81
N ILE A 255 -9.27 5.92 -11.01
CA ILE A 255 -9.30 6.74 -12.22
C ILE A 255 -10.75 7.10 -12.59
N VAL A 256 -11.65 6.13 -12.63
CA VAL A 256 -13.06 6.36 -12.97
C VAL A 256 -13.73 7.28 -11.95
N ALA A 257 -13.50 7.07 -10.66
CA ALA A 257 -14.03 7.96 -9.61
C ALA A 257 -13.51 9.40 -9.76
N GLY A 258 -12.24 9.58 -10.11
CA GLY A 258 -11.66 10.88 -10.42
C GLY A 258 -12.34 11.58 -11.60
N MET A 259 -12.59 10.85 -12.69
CA MET A 259 -13.28 11.37 -13.89
C MET A 259 -14.72 11.82 -13.60
N ILE A 260 -15.45 11.07 -12.76
CA ILE A 260 -16.83 11.41 -12.36
C ILE A 260 -16.84 12.64 -11.46
N GLY A 261 -15.89 12.73 -10.53
CA GLY A 261 -15.76 13.88 -9.62
C GLY A 261 -15.45 15.19 -10.33
N THR A 262 -14.63 15.14 -11.38
CA THR A 262 -14.25 16.33 -12.16
C THR A 262 -15.45 16.89 -12.98
N LYS A 263 -16.33 16.04 -13.48
CA LYS A 263 -17.55 16.47 -14.21
C LYS A 263 -18.55 17.24 -13.34
N LYS A 264 -18.57 17.01 -12.03
CA LYS A 264 -19.46 17.71 -11.10
C LYS A 264 -19.00 19.14 -10.75
N ASN A 265 -17.75 19.48 -11.01
CA ASN A 265 -17.15 20.75 -10.64
C ASN A 265 -16.90 21.69 -11.85
N VAL A 266 -17.46 21.39 -13.02
CA VAL A 266 -17.48 22.35 -14.13
C VAL A 266 -18.70 23.24 -13.89
N PRO A 267 -18.56 24.55 -13.60
CA PRO A 267 -19.69 25.47 -13.56
C PRO A 267 -20.32 25.50 -14.95
N ASP A 268 -21.63 25.39 -15.04
CA ASP A 268 -22.36 25.69 -16.25
C ASP A 268 -22.21 27.20 -16.50
N THR A 269 -21.12 27.61 -17.12
CA THR A 269 -20.98 28.95 -17.70
C THR A 269 -21.83 28.98 -18.95
N VAL A 270 -23.06 29.47 -18.82
CA VAL A 270 -23.88 29.86 -19.97
C VAL A 270 -23.29 31.16 -20.55
N GLU A 271 -22.56 31.05 -21.65
CA GLU A 271 -22.20 32.24 -22.43
C GLU A 271 -23.45 32.79 -23.12
N THR A 272 -24.00 33.87 -22.56
CA THR A 272 -24.97 34.70 -23.31
C THR A 272 -24.19 35.68 -24.14
N VAL A 273 -24.26 35.51 -25.45
CA VAL A 273 -23.72 36.46 -26.45
C VAL A 273 -24.79 37.50 -26.76
N ASP A 274 -24.71 38.66 -26.15
CA ASP A 274 -25.50 39.84 -26.57
C ASP A 274 -24.78 40.50 -27.74
N LYS A 275 -25.42 40.42 -28.94
CA LYS A 275 -25.00 41.18 -30.12
C LYS A 275 -25.43 42.63 -29.97
N VAL A 276 -24.51 43.52 -29.66
CA VAL A 276 -24.67 44.95 -29.87
C VAL A 276 -23.82 45.35 -31.08
N GLU A 277 -24.43 46.09 -32.00
CA GLU A 277 -23.76 46.55 -33.22
C GLU A 277 -22.46 47.31 -32.88
N GLY A 278 -21.34 46.73 -33.27
CA GLY A 278 -20.06 47.43 -33.37
C GLY A 278 -18.95 47.09 -32.37
N ASN A 279 -19.19 46.37 -31.28
CA ASN A 279 -18.09 45.91 -30.39
C ASN A 279 -18.48 44.69 -29.56
N THR A 280 -17.69 43.64 -29.63
CA THR A 280 -17.90 42.43 -28.83
C THR A 280 -17.22 42.61 -27.46
N VAL A 281 -18.01 42.71 -26.40
CA VAL A 281 -17.50 42.72 -25.00
C VAL A 281 -17.93 41.43 -24.33
N LEU A 282 -16.96 40.60 -23.95
CA LEU A 282 -17.21 39.43 -23.14
C LEU A 282 -17.49 39.84 -21.69
N ARG A 283 -18.63 39.45 -21.16
CA ARG A 283 -18.98 39.65 -19.76
C ARG A 283 -19.24 38.28 -19.13
N GLU A 284 -18.42 37.90 -18.14
CA GLU A 284 -18.69 36.77 -17.29
C GLU A 284 -19.82 37.11 -16.30
N ALA A 285 -20.90 36.33 -16.35
CA ALA A 285 -21.95 36.38 -15.33
C ALA A 285 -21.92 35.09 -14.53
N SER A 286 -21.57 35.22 -13.25
CA SER A 286 -21.73 34.12 -12.29
C SER A 286 -23.19 34.05 -11.85
N VAL A 287 -23.82 32.89 -12.06
CA VAL A 287 -25.14 32.59 -11.49
C VAL A 287 -24.93 32.17 -10.03
N ALA A 288 -25.30 33.04 -9.10
CA ALA A 288 -25.45 32.68 -7.70
C ALA A 288 -26.77 31.91 -7.56
N ASP A 289 -26.66 30.64 -7.18
CA ASP A 289 -27.83 29.83 -6.80
C ASP A 289 -28.30 30.32 -5.43
N GLY A 290 -29.50 30.91 -5.41
CA GLY A 290 -30.15 31.33 -4.19
C GLY A 290 -30.79 30.12 -3.53
N ASN A 291 -30.40 29.84 -2.33
CA ASN A 291 -31.25 29.10 -1.43
C ASN A 291 -31.25 29.77 -0.04
N ASP A 292 -32.42 30.06 0.40
CA ASP A 292 -32.81 30.75 1.62
C ASP A 292 -32.26 30.10 2.89
N GLY A 293 -31.84 30.96 3.83
CA GLY A 293 -31.47 30.57 5.17
C GLY A 293 -31.26 31.80 6.04
N GLU A 294 -32.34 32.62 6.16
CA GLU A 294 -32.48 33.56 7.30
C GLU A 294 -32.42 32.76 8.60
N GLN A 295 -31.42 33.02 9.42
CA GLN A 295 -31.39 32.97 10.90
C GLN A 295 -29.94 32.75 11.34
N ASP A 296 -29.34 33.82 11.90
CA ASP A 296 -28.41 33.85 13.01
C ASP A 296 -27.44 35.06 12.93
N GLU A 297 -28.01 36.24 12.83
CA GLU A 297 -27.30 37.52 13.07
C GLU A 297 -27.73 38.17 14.41
N GLN A 298 -27.75 37.40 15.50
CA GLN A 298 -28.01 37.97 16.87
C GLN A 298 -27.19 37.31 18.00
N SER A 299 -26.04 36.73 17.74
CA SER A 299 -25.25 36.10 18.82
C SER A 299 -23.85 36.68 19.06
N TYR A 300 -23.40 37.70 18.34
CA TYR A 300 -22.03 38.23 18.50
C TYR A 300 -21.95 39.67 19.07
N ALA A 301 -23.05 40.24 19.55
CA ALA A 301 -23.06 41.62 20.11
C ALA A 301 -23.14 41.68 21.64
N GLN A 302 -23.03 40.59 22.39
CA GLN A 302 -23.22 40.58 23.84
C GLN A 302 -22.06 40.00 24.67
N ALA A 303 -20.89 39.77 24.07
CA ALA A 303 -19.71 39.20 24.76
C ALA A 303 -18.59 40.23 25.05
N ASN A 304 -18.74 41.51 24.73
CA ASN A 304 -17.69 42.53 24.93
C ASN A 304 -18.10 43.71 25.83
N ALA A 305 -19.02 43.53 26.79
CA ALA A 305 -19.45 44.59 27.67
C ALA A 305 -19.30 44.32 29.19
N ASP A 306 -18.63 43.24 29.62
CA ASP A 306 -18.50 42.94 31.07
C ASP A 306 -17.07 42.53 31.48
N GLU A 307 -16.06 43.28 31.03
CA GLU A 307 -14.71 43.18 31.62
C GLU A 307 -14.10 44.56 31.89
N SER A 308 -14.79 45.34 32.68
CA SER A 308 -14.19 46.51 33.36
C SER A 308 -15.05 46.87 34.56
N VAL A 309 -14.82 46.24 35.71
CA VAL A 309 -14.96 46.77 37.10
C VAL A 309 -14.72 45.58 38.04
N GLU A 310 -13.54 45.54 38.63
CA GLU A 310 -13.27 45.43 40.06
C GLU A 310 -11.84 45.02 40.31
N SER A 311 -11.03 46.04 40.47
CA SER A 311 -9.81 45.96 41.27
C SER A 311 -10.20 46.35 42.73
N ASN A 312 -9.98 45.41 43.64
CA ASN A 312 -9.44 45.70 44.97
C ASN A 312 -8.92 44.42 45.59
#